data_e8915e2a729fd3c60a28ba00dc11b836
#
_entry.id   e8915e2a729fd3c60a28ba00dc11b836
#
_cell.length_a   1.000
_cell.length_b   1.000
_cell.length_c   1.000
_cell.angle_alpha   90.00
_cell.angle_beta   90.00
_cell.angle_gamma   90.00
#
_symmetry.space_group_name_H-M   'P 1'
#
loop_
_entity.id
_entity.type
_entity.pdbx_description
1 polymer ?
#
loop_
_entity_poly.entity_id
_entity_poly.type
_entity_poly.pdbx_seq_one_letter_code
_entity_poly.pdbx_strand_id
1 'polypeptide(L)'
;MPRGILRTLCGLLLLFAPVSSQAADTPDTSLSPLKFLVGEWKGADAEGKAHKIAFALSSGGTSLTETLTPPDSPAMTTMYYSDGDQLMLTHYCSLNNQPRMRAAAIKEGDKTVTFGFVDATNLKNPTDVHMRQLSIEVKDHDHFIQTWILSKAGKDVPKTFTFERVK
;
A
#
# COMPACT_ATOMS: atom_id res chain seq x y z
N MET A 1 68.46 -26.54 40.08
CA MET A 1 68.00 -25.19 39.73
C MET A 1 67.10 -25.27 38.50
N PRO A 2 65.79 -25.24 38.61
CA PRO A 2 64.91 -25.21 37.44
C PRO A 2 64.56 -23.79 37.07
N ARG A 3 64.70 -23.46 35.80
CA ARG A 3 64.35 -22.21 35.15
C ARG A 3 62.82 -22.14 34.93
N GLY A 4 62.16 -21.16 35.55
CA GLY A 4 60.74 -20.85 35.31
C GLY A 4 60.53 -20.21 33.94
N ILE A 5 59.59 -20.76 33.16
CA ILE A 5 59.14 -20.21 31.90
C ILE A 5 57.94 -19.31 32.19
N LEU A 6 58.13 -18.00 32.04
CA LEU A 6 57.08 -17.00 32.11
C LEU A 6 56.26 -17.01 30.79
N ARG A 7 55.04 -17.52 30.83
CA ARG A 7 54.10 -17.45 29.70
C ARG A 7 53.34 -16.12 29.74
N THR A 8 53.69 -15.24 28.84
CA THR A 8 52.95 -13.99 28.59
C THR A 8 51.66 -14.34 27.85
N LEU A 9 50.50 -14.17 28.52
CA LEU A 9 49.19 -14.25 27.89
C LEU A 9 48.90 -12.93 27.20
N CYS A 10 48.94 -12.93 25.85
CA CYS A 10 48.54 -11.77 25.07
C CYS A 10 47.01 -11.83 24.87
N GLY A 11 46.26 -11.06 25.68
CA GLY A 11 44.81 -10.94 25.56
C GLY A 11 44.44 -10.09 24.36
N LEU A 12 43.85 -10.69 23.35
CA LEU A 12 43.28 -10.01 22.18
C LEU A 12 41.94 -9.39 22.57
N LEU A 13 41.91 -8.09 22.83
CA LEU A 13 40.68 -7.34 23.06
C LEU A 13 39.96 -7.08 21.72
N LEU A 14 38.92 -7.82 21.45
CA LEU A 14 38.02 -7.57 20.30
C LEU A 14 37.10 -6.37 20.65
N LEU A 15 37.40 -5.21 20.09
CA LEU A 15 36.54 -4.02 20.14
C LEU A 15 35.37 -4.23 19.16
N PHE A 16 34.19 -4.60 19.68
CA PHE A 16 32.95 -4.52 18.94
C PHE A 16 32.53 -3.06 18.83
N ALA A 17 32.70 -2.46 17.66
CA ALA A 17 32.09 -1.18 17.36
C ALA A 17 30.58 -1.38 17.14
N PRO A 18 29.69 -0.57 17.77
CA PRO A 18 28.27 -0.64 17.49
C PRO A 18 28.03 -0.19 16.05
N VAL A 19 27.48 -1.08 15.23
CA VAL A 19 26.96 -0.73 13.90
C VAL A 19 25.66 0.02 14.14
N SER A 20 25.72 1.35 14.18
CA SER A 20 24.52 2.20 14.14
C SER A 20 23.91 2.07 12.74
N SER A 21 22.88 1.24 12.61
CA SER A 21 22.01 1.24 11.44
C SER A 21 21.21 2.53 11.48
N GLN A 22 21.70 3.58 10.83
CA GLN A 22 20.89 4.75 10.48
C GLN A 22 19.96 4.31 9.33
N ALA A 23 18.70 4.03 9.68
CA ALA A 23 17.64 4.04 8.67
C ALA A 23 17.62 5.44 8.07
N ALA A 24 17.88 5.54 6.77
CA ALA A 24 17.84 6.82 6.08
C ALA A 24 16.40 7.35 6.12
N ASP A 25 16.19 8.45 6.85
CA ASP A 25 14.97 9.27 6.83
C ASP A 25 14.88 10.04 5.50
N THR A 26 14.87 9.34 4.38
CA THR A 26 14.38 9.94 3.13
C THR A 26 12.86 9.83 3.14
N PRO A 27 12.12 10.96 3.18
CA PRO A 27 10.68 10.90 3.07
C PRO A 27 10.32 10.14 1.78
N ASP A 28 9.50 9.10 1.91
CA ASP A 28 9.00 8.39 0.73
C ASP A 28 8.09 9.33 -0.06
N THR A 29 8.68 9.99 -1.06
CA THR A 29 7.98 10.96 -1.89
C THR A 29 6.96 10.29 -2.80
N SER A 30 7.09 8.98 -3.06
CA SER A 30 6.17 8.25 -3.93
C SER A 30 4.77 8.11 -3.32
N LEU A 31 4.65 8.01 -1.96
CA LEU A 31 3.37 8.00 -1.26
C LEU A 31 2.74 9.40 -1.10
N SER A 32 3.49 10.47 -1.40
CA SER A 32 3.02 11.85 -1.21
C SER A 32 1.63 12.12 -1.81
N PRO A 33 1.29 11.64 -3.02
CA PRO A 33 -0.01 11.87 -3.63
C PRO A 33 -1.19 11.25 -2.88
N LEU A 34 -0.94 10.26 -1.99
CA LEU A 34 -1.98 9.55 -1.25
C LEU A 34 -2.04 9.94 0.23
N LYS A 35 -1.08 10.70 0.76
CA LYS A 35 -1.01 11.02 2.20
C LYS A 35 -2.24 11.80 2.71
N PHE A 36 -2.92 12.56 1.85
CA PHE A 36 -4.15 13.26 2.21
C PHE A 36 -5.28 12.31 2.60
N LEU A 37 -5.25 11.04 2.16
CA LEU A 37 -6.26 10.03 2.48
C LEU A 37 -6.22 9.58 3.94
N VAL A 38 -5.12 9.77 4.67
CA VAL A 38 -4.98 9.31 6.06
C VAL A 38 -6.16 9.80 6.90
N GLY A 39 -6.82 8.85 7.58
CA GLY A 39 -8.01 9.07 8.39
C GLY A 39 -9.16 8.15 8.02
N GLU A 40 -10.33 8.44 8.56
CA GLU A 40 -11.56 7.67 8.36
C GLU A 40 -12.50 8.39 7.40
N TRP A 41 -13.19 7.60 6.58
CA TRP A 41 -14.11 8.08 5.56
C TRP A 41 -15.36 7.20 5.54
N LYS A 42 -16.47 7.83 5.21
CA LYS A 42 -17.75 7.17 4.97
C LYS A 42 -18.23 7.52 3.57
N GLY A 43 -18.94 6.62 2.94
CA GLY A 43 -19.40 6.86 1.56
C GLY A 43 -20.41 5.85 1.10
N ALA A 44 -20.70 5.88 -0.19
CA ALA A 44 -21.63 4.96 -0.82
C ALA A 44 -21.14 4.55 -2.21
N ASP A 45 -21.59 3.36 -2.65
CA ASP A 45 -21.48 2.93 -4.04
C ASP A 45 -22.59 3.56 -4.92
N ALA A 46 -22.57 3.22 -6.21
CA ALA A 46 -23.55 3.75 -7.18
C ALA A 46 -24.99 3.32 -6.88
N GLU A 47 -25.18 2.24 -6.14
CA GLU A 47 -26.49 1.75 -5.68
C GLU A 47 -26.94 2.37 -4.34
N GLY A 48 -26.13 3.26 -3.75
CA GLY A 48 -26.41 3.92 -2.48
C GLY A 48 -26.09 3.07 -1.25
N LYS A 49 -25.40 1.94 -1.39
CA LYS A 49 -24.94 1.11 -0.27
C LYS A 49 -23.83 1.82 0.49
N ALA A 50 -23.98 1.92 1.82
CA ALA A 50 -23.01 2.58 2.67
C ALA A 50 -21.73 1.76 2.82
N HIS A 51 -20.58 2.42 2.70
CA HIS A 51 -19.26 1.85 2.89
C HIS A 51 -18.47 2.70 3.88
N LYS A 52 -17.55 2.07 4.61
CA LYS A 52 -16.52 2.76 5.39
C LYS A 52 -15.16 2.42 4.83
N ILE A 53 -14.25 3.39 4.88
CA ILE A 53 -12.87 3.18 4.49
C ILE A 53 -11.96 3.93 5.45
N ALA A 54 -10.86 3.30 5.85
CA ALA A 54 -9.86 3.91 6.72
C ALA A 54 -8.49 3.78 6.08
N PHE A 55 -7.70 4.86 6.16
CA PHE A 55 -6.31 4.88 5.71
C PHE A 55 -5.39 5.20 6.87
N ALA A 56 -4.32 4.42 7.01
CA ALA A 56 -3.30 4.61 8.04
C ALA A 56 -1.91 4.39 7.47
N LEU A 57 -0.96 5.26 7.86
CA LEU A 57 0.45 5.00 7.59
C LEU A 57 0.91 3.81 8.41
N SER A 58 1.73 2.96 7.81
CA SER A 58 2.33 1.77 8.42
C SER A 58 3.81 1.66 8.05
N SER A 59 4.52 0.70 8.67
CA SER A 59 5.94 0.43 8.40
C SER A 59 6.82 1.67 8.52
N GLY A 60 6.64 2.48 9.60
CA GLY A 60 7.40 3.71 9.78
C GLY A 60 7.07 4.81 8.77
N GLY A 61 5.90 4.76 8.11
CA GLY A 61 5.47 5.74 7.12
C GLY A 61 5.89 5.42 5.69
N THR A 62 6.48 4.23 5.44
CA THR A 62 6.89 3.78 4.10
C THR A 62 5.79 3.06 3.34
N SER A 63 4.65 2.80 3.99
CA SER A 63 3.47 2.26 3.34
C SER A 63 2.19 2.89 3.88
N LEU A 64 1.12 2.86 3.07
CA LEU A 64 -0.21 3.30 3.44
C LEU A 64 -1.15 2.09 3.35
N THR A 65 -1.84 1.81 4.44
CA THR A 65 -2.85 0.74 4.50
C THR A 65 -4.23 1.34 4.32
N GLU A 66 -5.00 0.80 3.39
CA GLU A 66 -6.43 1.05 3.23
C GLU A 66 -7.19 -0.15 3.78
N THR A 67 -8.23 0.08 4.57
CA THR A 67 -9.21 -0.93 4.98
C THR A 67 -10.59 -0.50 4.50
N LEU A 68 -11.11 -1.17 3.48
CA LEU A 68 -12.46 -0.97 2.98
C LEU A 68 -13.41 -1.95 3.67
N THR A 69 -14.44 -1.43 4.33
CA THR A 69 -15.45 -2.22 5.05
C THR A 69 -16.82 -2.05 4.37
N PRO A 70 -17.20 -3.01 3.52
CA PRO A 70 -18.55 -3.05 2.96
C PRO A 70 -19.58 -3.44 4.03
N PRO A 71 -20.88 -3.10 3.85
CA PRO A 71 -21.90 -3.42 4.84
C PRO A 71 -22.17 -4.92 4.98
N ASP A 72 -22.09 -5.68 3.87
CA ASP A 72 -22.55 -7.07 3.78
C ASP A 72 -21.45 -8.06 3.34
N SER A 73 -20.18 -7.66 3.43
CA SER A 73 -19.04 -8.48 3.00
C SER A 73 -17.85 -8.30 3.95
N PRO A 74 -16.90 -9.24 3.98
CA PRO A 74 -15.68 -9.08 4.73
C PRO A 74 -14.91 -7.81 4.31
N ALA A 75 -14.25 -7.18 5.28
CA ALA A 75 -13.34 -6.09 5.00
C ALA A 75 -12.21 -6.55 4.07
N MET A 76 -11.78 -5.64 3.19
CA MET A 76 -10.65 -5.86 2.28
C MET A 76 -9.54 -4.87 2.60
N THR A 77 -8.31 -5.27 2.38
CA THR A 77 -7.13 -4.44 2.62
C THR A 77 -6.43 -4.15 1.30
N THR A 78 -5.98 -2.90 1.14
CA THR A 78 -5.05 -2.50 0.08
C THR A 78 -3.81 -1.89 0.73
N MET A 79 -2.63 -2.36 0.34
CA MET A 79 -1.35 -1.78 0.76
C MET A 79 -0.77 -0.98 -0.41
N TYR A 80 -0.49 0.30 -0.17
CA TYR A 80 0.24 1.18 -1.09
C TYR A 80 1.68 1.32 -0.61
N TYR A 81 2.64 1.23 -1.50
CA TYR A 81 4.08 1.26 -1.21
C TYR A 81 4.88 1.68 -2.43
N SER A 82 6.17 1.99 -2.23
CA SER A 82 7.09 2.28 -3.33
C SER A 82 7.84 1.04 -3.80
N ASP A 83 8.12 1.00 -5.10
CA ASP A 83 9.10 0.11 -5.72
C ASP A 83 10.05 1.00 -6.55
N GLY A 84 11.15 1.41 -5.94
CA GLY A 84 11.99 2.50 -6.47
C GLY A 84 11.21 3.82 -6.51
N ASP A 85 11.09 4.42 -7.68
CA ASP A 85 10.33 5.63 -7.95
C ASP A 85 8.85 5.37 -8.32
N GLN A 86 8.44 4.09 -8.37
CA GLN A 86 7.10 3.68 -8.76
C GLN A 86 6.20 3.56 -7.54
N LEU A 87 5.01 4.14 -7.61
CA LEU A 87 3.95 3.89 -6.63
C LEU A 87 3.19 2.62 -7.00
N MET A 88 3.14 1.69 -6.08
CA MET A 88 2.52 0.37 -6.25
C MET A 88 1.38 0.18 -5.26
N LEU A 89 0.50 -0.76 -5.56
CA LEU A 89 -0.43 -1.32 -4.58
C LEU A 89 -0.52 -2.85 -4.70
N THR A 90 -0.90 -3.48 -3.58
CA THR A 90 -1.39 -4.86 -3.53
C THR A 90 -2.76 -4.84 -2.85
N HIS A 91 -3.79 -5.33 -3.56
CA HIS A 91 -5.15 -5.44 -3.04
C HIS A 91 -5.45 -6.86 -2.57
N TYR A 92 -5.76 -7.04 -1.30
CA TYR A 92 -6.15 -8.33 -0.70
C TYR A 92 -7.66 -8.50 -0.84
N CYS A 93 -8.07 -9.10 -1.96
CA CYS A 93 -9.45 -9.17 -2.39
C CYS A 93 -10.21 -10.33 -1.72
N SER A 94 -11.49 -10.12 -1.41
CA SER A 94 -12.41 -11.19 -0.96
C SER A 94 -12.65 -12.28 -2.02
N LEU A 95 -12.20 -12.07 -3.25
CA LEU A 95 -12.16 -13.07 -4.33
C LEU A 95 -11.03 -14.09 -4.19
N ASN A 96 -10.29 -14.07 -3.08
CA ASN A 96 -9.15 -14.95 -2.81
C ASN A 96 -7.98 -14.79 -3.79
N ASN A 97 -7.84 -13.62 -4.40
CA ASN A 97 -6.66 -13.24 -5.18
C ASN A 97 -6.10 -11.90 -4.70
N GLN A 98 -4.82 -11.64 -5.01
CA GLN A 98 -4.13 -10.43 -4.60
C GLN A 98 -3.55 -9.72 -5.83
N PRO A 99 -4.37 -8.90 -6.53
CA PRO A 99 -3.89 -8.08 -7.64
C PRO A 99 -2.82 -7.09 -7.16
N ARG A 100 -1.71 -7.02 -7.91
CA ARG A 100 -0.73 -5.95 -7.81
C ARG A 100 -0.91 -4.98 -8.96
N MET A 101 -0.84 -3.70 -8.66
CA MET A 101 -1.02 -2.65 -9.64
C MET A 101 0.06 -1.57 -9.48
N ARG A 102 0.35 -0.88 -10.57
CA ARG A 102 1.31 0.21 -10.64
C ARG A 102 0.62 1.49 -11.03
N ALA A 103 0.96 2.59 -10.36
CA ALA A 103 0.47 3.90 -10.74
C ALA A 103 1.03 4.31 -12.11
N ALA A 104 0.20 4.95 -12.91
CA ALA A 104 0.65 5.75 -14.04
C ALA A 104 1.51 6.92 -13.53
N ALA A 105 2.31 7.50 -14.42
CA ALA A 105 3.10 8.68 -14.07
C ALA A 105 2.19 9.79 -13.53
N ILE A 106 2.49 10.26 -12.32
CA ILE A 106 1.74 11.33 -11.63
C ILE A 106 2.47 12.64 -11.89
N LYS A 107 1.75 13.64 -12.39
CA LYS A 107 2.26 15.00 -12.62
C LYS A 107 1.82 15.91 -11.50
N GLU A 108 2.57 16.97 -11.28
CA GLU A 108 2.16 18.04 -10.37
C GLU A 108 0.81 18.62 -10.80
N GLY A 109 -0.12 18.72 -9.84
CA GLY A 109 -1.48 19.20 -10.08
C GLY A 109 -2.48 18.13 -10.53
N ASP A 110 -2.06 16.89 -10.78
CA ASP A 110 -2.98 15.80 -11.07
C ASP A 110 -3.92 15.57 -9.88
N LYS A 111 -5.21 15.55 -10.15
CA LYS A 111 -6.25 15.23 -9.16
C LYS A 111 -6.61 13.75 -9.14
N THR A 112 -6.06 12.97 -10.05
CA THR A 112 -6.39 11.55 -10.19
C THR A 112 -5.11 10.72 -10.22
N VAL A 113 -5.05 9.73 -9.35
CA VAL A 113 -4.03 8.68 -9.38
C VAL A 113 -4.68 7.41 -9.91
N THR A 114 -4.11 6.87 -10.99
CA THR A 114 -4.62 5.64 -11.63
C THR A 114 -3.57 4.54 -11.55
N PHE A 115 -3.99 3.37 -11.06
CA PHE A 115 -3.18 2.16 -10.95
C PHE A 115 -3.64 1.13 -11.98
N GLY A 116 -2.74 0.68 -12.83
CA GLY A 116 -2.96 -0.38 -13.82
C GLY A 116 -2.43 -1.73 -13.34
N PHE A 117 -3.06 -2.81 -13.81
CA PHE A 117 -2.72 -4.19 -13.47
C PHE A 117 -1.30 -4.56 -13.86
N VAL A 118 -0.60 -5.23 -12.95
CA VAL A 118 0.72 -5.86 -13.20
C VAL A 118 0.56 -7.38 -13.24
N ASP A 119 0.08 -7.95 -12.12
CA ASP A 119 -0.19 -9.37 -11.96
C ASP A 119 -1.14 -9.61 -10.77
N ALA A 120 -1.47 -10.87 -10.52
CA ALA A 120 -2.18 -11.27 -9.31
C ALA A 120 -1.81 -12.69 -8.89
N THR A 121 -1.83 -12.93 -7.58
CA THR A 121 -1.76 -14.30 -7.04
C THR A 121 -3.09 -15.03 -7.26
N ASN A 122 -3.07 -16.37 -7.22
CA ASN A 122 -4.24 -17.24 -7.26
C ASN A 122 -5.16 -17.08 -8.49
N LEU A 123 -4.68 -16.53 -9.59
CA LEU A 123 -5.36 -16.63 -10.88
C LEU A 123 -4.91 -17.92 -11.57
N LYS A 124 -5.87 -18.80 -11.88
CA LYS A 124 -5.61 -20.03 -12.67
C LYS A 124 -5.57 -19.70 -14.16
N ASN A 125 -6.37 -18.72 -14.58
CA ASN A 125 -6.45 -18.24 -15.96
C ASN A 125 -6.45 -16.71 -15.97
N PRO A 126 -5.93 -16.06 -17.02
CA PRO A 126 -5.94 -14.61 -17.15
C PRO A 126 -7.37 -13.99 -17.18
N THR A 127 -8.38 -14.81 -17.47
CA THR A 127 -9.80 -14.41 -17.53
C THR A 127 -10.54 -14.59 -16.20
N ASP A 128 -9.89 -15.16 -15.18
CA ASP A 128 -10.48 -15.29 -13.85
C ASP A 128 -10.84 -13.91 -13.30
N VAL A 129 -11.87 -13.88 -12.46
CA VAL A 129 -12.40 -12.61 -11.91
C VAL A 129 -11.37 -11.97 -10.98
N HIS A 130 -10.96 -10.73 -11.24
CA HIS A 130 -10.03 -9.96 -10.43
C HIS A 130 -10.20 -8.45 -10.65
N MET A 131 -9.74 -7.66 -9.68
CA MET A 131 -9.60 -6.21 -9.87
C MET A 131 -8.38 -5.94 -10.77
N ARG A 132 -8.57 -5.11 -11.82
CA ARG A 132 -7.50 -4.81 -12.79
C ARG A 132 -7.10 -3.36 -12.87
N GLN A 133 -7.86 -2.46 -12.26
CA GLN A 133 -7.54 -1.04 -12.20
C GLN A 133 -8.15 -0.42 -10.95
N LEU A 134 -7.48 0.57 -10.42
CA LEU A 134 -7.99 1.50 -9.42
C LEU A 134 -7.72 2.92 -9.89
N SER A 135 -8.72 3.80 -9.75
CA SER A 135 -8.53 5.26 -9.85
C SER A 135 -9.02 5.92 -8.58
N ILE A 136 -8.24 6.86 -8.06
CA ILE A 136 -8.58 7.69 -6.91
C ILE A 136 -8.58 9.13 -7.41
N GLU A 137 -9.74 9.76 -7.42
CA GLU A 137 -9.93 11.16 -7.85
C GLU A 137 -10.18 12.04 -6.62
N VAL A 138 -9.28 12.98 -6.37
CA VAL A 138 -9.42 13.98 -5.30
C VAL A 138 -10.37 15.06 -5.77
N LYS A 139 -11.48 15.26 -5.06
CA LYS A 139 -12.42 16.37 -5.30
C LYS A 139 -12.00 17.61 -4.54
N ASP A 140 -11.75 17.43 -3.24
CA ASP A 140 -11.24 18.44 -2.31
C ASP A 140 -10.61 17.75 -1.09
N HIS A 141 -10.31 18.50 -0.03
CA HIS A 141 -9.71 17.97 1.20
C HIS A 141 -10.56 16.91 1.91
N ASP A 142 -11.89 17.01 1.80
CA ASP A 142 -12.85 16.17 2.53
C ASP A 142 -13.62 15.21 1.62
N HIS A 143 -13.35 15.19 0.30
CA HIS A 143 -14.06 14.33 -0.65
C HIS A 143 -13.14 13.71 -1.68
N PHE A 144 -13.32 12.40 -1.95
CA PHE A 144 -12.70 11.72 -3.07
C PHE A 144 -13.64 10.67 -3.68
N ILE A 145 -13.33 10.26 -4.91
CA ILE A 145 -14.00 9.18 -5.62
C ILE A 145 -12.99 8.06 -5.83
N GLN A 146 -13.38 6.83 -5.53
CA GLN A 146 -12.61 5.62 -5.80
C GLN A 146 -13.36 4.78 -6.83
N THR A 147 -12.71 4.46 -7.95
CA THR A 147 -13.29 3.60 -9.00
C THR A 147 -12.39 2.40 -9.22
N TRP A 148 -12.90 1.23 -8.90
CA TRP A 148 -12.30 -0.05 -9.23
C TRP A 148 -12.87 -0.60 -10.53
N ILE A 149 -12.03 -1.22 -11.36
CA ILE A 149 -12.45 -1.97 -12.52
C ILE A 149 -12.30 -3.45 -12.22
N LEU A 150 -13.43 -4.15 -12.14
CA LEU A 150 -13.48 -5.59 -12.02
C LEU A 150 -13.44 -6.20 -13.43
N SER A 151 -12.43 -7.04 -13.70
CA SER A 151 -12.42 -7.90 -14.89
C SER A 151 -13.22 -9.16 -14.60
N LYS A 152 -14.26 -9.42 -15.40
CA LYS A 152 -15.11 -10.62 -15.30
C LYS A 152 -15.40 -11.18 -16.67
N ALA A 153 -14.91 -12.38 -16.96
CA ALA A 153 -15.07 -13.03 -18.27
C ALA A 153 -14.63 -12.12 -19.43
N GLY A 154 -13.51 -11.42 -19.28
CA GLY A 154 -12.95 -10.51 -20.28
C GLY A 154 -13.69 -9.18 -20.44
N LYS A 155 -14.68 -8.88 -19.58
CA LYS A 155 -15.42 -7.61 -19.57
C LYS A 155 -15.04 -6.78 -18.34
N ASP A 156 -14.94 -5.48 -18.55
CA ASP A 156 -14.70 -4.50 -17.50
C ASP A 156 -16.02 -4.06 -16.87
N VAL A 157 -16.08 -4.18 -15.53
CA VAL A 157 -17.22 -3.76 -14.73
C VAL A 157 -16.75 -2.72 -13.72
N PRO A 158 -17.09 -1.43 -13.88
CA PRO A 158 -16.72 -0.40 -12.93
C PRO A 158 -17.49 -0.56 -11.62
N LYS A 159 -16.79 -0.25 -10.51
CA LYS A 159 -17.31 -0.17 -9.15
C LYS A 159 -16.88 1.17 -8.58
N THR A 160 -17.78 2.13 -8.52
CA THR A 160 -17.49 3.51 -8.10
C THR A 160 -18.06 3.78 -6.72
N PHE A 161 -17.24 4.42 -5.89
CA PHE A 161 -17.55 4.82 -4.53
C PHE A 161 -17.25 6.30 -4.36
N THR A 162 -18.14 7.03 -3.69
CA THR A 162 -17.91 8.42 -3.32
C THR A 162 -17.77 8.49 -1.81
N PHE A 163 -16.69 9.11 -1.33
CA PHE A 163 -16.35 9.19 0.09
C PHE A 163 -16.25 10.62 0.57
N GLU A 164 -16.70 10.84 1.81
CA GLU A 164 -16.51 12.05 2.59
C GLU A 164 -15.75 11.72 3.90
N ARG A 165 -14.93 12.65 4.36
CA ARG A 165 -14.13 12.48 5.59
C ARG A 165 -15.03 12.46 6.82
N VAL A 166 -14.76 11.53 7.74
CA VAL A 166 -15.37 11.54 9.07
C VAL A 166 -14.70 12.62 9.92
N LYS A 167 -15.49 13.54 10.49
CA LYS A 167 -15.03 14.64 11.37
C LYS A 167 -15.11 14.23 12.82
#